data_7e94e7587e8e27702f539cde80b01fa2
#
_entry.id   7e94e7587e8e27702f539cde80b01fa2
#
_cell.length_a   1.000
_cell.length_b   1.000
_cell.length_c   1.000
_cell.angle_alpha   90.00
_cell.angle_beta   90.00
_cell.angle_gamma   90.00
#
_symmetry.space_group_name_H-M   'P 1'
#
loop_
_entity.id
_entity.type
_entity.pdbx_description
1 polymer ?
#
loop_
_entity_poly.entity_id
_entity_poly.type
_entity_poly.pdbx_seq_one_letter_code
_entity_poly.pdbx_strand_id
1 'polypeptide(L)'
;MRKAFILKRLKSNRPLAYAVSLLFLAVCAALGISIGSLHIPLSDVFWIGVGRTSSADPMNVNIMMNIRLPRVVLAALVGAALSIAGAAFQGLLKNPLADPYTLGVSSGASAGAVITLFFGLQIPVIGRFTLPVVSFAAAIAVMAAVLFFSRLVHASLSVSTLILTGIIMNSFLGALISLVIALTGNDLLPIVRWLLGSVSMRGWGYVALFLPFFLAGTALLLINGRELNIMTYGEEKARLLGVSTGKRKLLMIAAGSLLTGGAVAVSGTIGFVGLVIPHVTRLLWGTDHRHLLPLSALTGAGFLILADLFSRTVIEPVELPIGIMTALAGAPVFALILLRQHHGGKRL
;
A
#
# COMPACT_ATOMS: atom_id res chain seq x y z
N MET A 1 -4.93 8.98 -34.70
CA MET A 1 -5.48 10.26 -34.20
C MET A 1 -6.67 10.10 -33.26
N ARG A 2 -7.74 9.37 -33.61
CA ARG A 2 -8.99 9.24 -32.80
C ARG A 2 -8.76 8.69 -31.36
N LYS A 3 -7.92 7.65 -31.19
CA LYS A 3 -7.60 7.09 -29.87
C LYS A 3 -6.83 8.08 -28.95
N ALA A 4 -5.90 8.86 -29.48
CA ALA A 4 -5.16 9.87 -28.72
C ALA A 4 -6.06 11.04 -28.28
N PHE A 5 -7.03 11.43 -29.10
CA PHE A 5 -8.01 12.46 -28.78
C PHE A 5 -8.99 12.00 -27.68
N ILE A 6 -9.46 10.75 -27.74
CA ILE A 6 -10.33 10.17 -26.71
C ILE A 6 -9.60 10.08 -25.37
N LEU A 7 -8.35 9.59 -25.35
CA LEU A 7 -7.53 9.51 -24.14
C LEU A 7 -7.23 10.90 -23.55
N LYS A 8 -7.01 11.92 -24.38
CA LYS A 8 -6.80 13.30 -23.93
C LYS A 8 -8.06 13.89 -23.30
N ARG A 9 -9.24 13.58 -23.85
CA ARG A 9 -10.54 14.02 -23.31
C ARG A 9 -10.91 13.30 -22.02
N LEU A 10 -10.60 12.03 -21.88
CA LEU A 10 -10.74 11.25 -20.64
C LEU A 10 -9.84 11.80 -19.53
N LYS A 11 -8.58 12.12 -19.84
CA LYS A 11 -7.61 12.69 -18.88
C LYS A 11 -8.05 14.07 -18.35
N SER A 12 -8.87 14.81 -19.08
CA SER A 12 -9.32 16.13 -18.63
C SER A 12 -10.65 16.10 -17.85
N ASN A 13 -11.38 14.98 -17.90
CA ASN A 13 -12.68 14.85 -17.22
C ASN A 13 -12.52 14.28 -15.81
N ARG A 14 -12.19 15.17 -14.84
CA ARG A 14 -11.97 14.80 -13.45
C ARG A 14 -13.20 14.18 -12.77
N PRO A 15 -14.42 14.71 -12.89
CA PRO A 15 -15.61 14.07 -12.33
C PRO A 15 -15.80 12.62 -12.79
N LEU A 16 -15.57 12.34 -14.08
CA LEU A 16 -15.63 10.98 -14.61
C LEU A 16 -14.57 10.07 -13.99
N ALA A 17 -13.34 10.56 -13.78
CA ALA A 17 -12.28 9.80 -13.16
C ALA A 17 -12.64 9.35 -11.75
N TYR A 18 -13.18 10.25 -10.93
CA TYR A 18 -13.65 9.93 -9.59
C TYR A 18 -14.87 9.00 -9.61
N ALA A 19 -15.84 9.25 -10.49
CA ALA A 19 -17.02 8.40 -10.60
C ALA A 19 -16.66 6.95 -10.97
N VAL A 20 -15.77 6.75 -11.95
CA VAL A 20 -15.31 5.43 -12.38
C VAL A 20 -14.50 4.75 -11.26
N SER A 21 -13.61 5.48 -10.58
CA SER A 21 -12.80 4.90 -9.49
C SER A 21 -13.65 4.55 -8.27
N LEU A 22 -14.66 5.36 -7.93
CA LEU A 22 -15.61 5.06 -6.85
C LEU A 22 -16.50 3.88 -7.20
N LEU A 23 -17.02 3.82 -8.43
CA LEU A 23 -17.82 2.67 -8.90
C LEU A 23 -16.99 1.39 -8.88
N PHE A 24 -15.73 1.45 -9.35
CA PHE A 24 -14.81 0.32 -9.27
C PHE A 24 -14.63 -0.17 -7.81
N LEU A 25 -14.35 0.75 -6.88
CA LEU A 25 -14.21 0.42 -5.46
C LEU A 25 -15.50 -0.19 -4.89
N ALA A 26 -16.66 0.39 -5.19
CA ALA A 26 -17.96 -0.10 -4.72
C ALA A 26 -18.24 -1.52 -5.22
N VAL A 27 -17.98 -1.79 -6.51
CA VAL A 27 -18.13 -3.13 -7.10
C VAL A 27 -17.16 -4.12 -6.44
N CYS A 28 -15.89 -3.77 -6.27
CA CYS A 28 -14.91 -4.62 -5.60
C CYS A 28 -15.31 -4.93 -4.15
N ALA A 29 -15.80 -3.93 -3.41
CA ALA A 29 -16.27 -4.11 -2.04
C ALA A 29 -17.49 -5.04 -1.98
N ALA A 30 -18.49 -4.83 -2.85
CA ALA A 30 -19.66 -5.69 -2.94
C ALA A 30 -19.27 -7.15 -3.25
N LEU A 31 -18.40 -7.38 -4.23
CA LEU A 31 -17.88 -8.72 -4.55
C LEU A 31 -17.09 -9.30 -3.37
N GLY A 32 -16.23 -8.52 -2.75
CA GLY A 32 -15.42 -8.95 -1.61
C GLY A 32 -16.25 -9.36 -0.38
N ILE A 33 -17.41 -8.73 -0.17
CA ILE A 33 -18.33 -9.09 0.92
C ILE A 33 -19.17 -10.30 0.54
N SER A 34 -19.68 -10.38 -0.69
CA SER A 34 -20.62 -11.42 -1.13
C SER A 34 -19.94 -12.76 -1.37
N ILE A 35 -18.77 -12.78 -2.03
CA ILE A 35 -18.09 -14.00 -2.46
C ILE A 35 -17.12 -14.48 -1.37
N GLY A 36 -17.12 -15.77 -1.09
CA GLY A 36 -16.23 -16.47 -0.15
C GLY A 36 -16.69 -17.89 0.05
N SER A 37 -16.05 -18.68 0.93
CA SER A 37 -16.36 -20.10 1.20
C SER A 37 -17.83 -20.37 1.52
N LEU A 38 -18.53 -19.39 2.11
CA LEU A 38 -19.98 -19.39 2.25
C LEU A 38 -20.56 -18.30 1.35
N HIS A 39 -21.48 -18.66 0.47
CA HIS A 39 -22.15 -17.69 -0.40
C HIS A 39 -23.18 -16.90 0.40
N ILE A 40 -22.99 -15.58 0.54
CA ILE A 40 -23.99 -14.68 1.13
C ILE A 40 -24.77 -14.03 -0.02
N PRO A 41 -26.09 -14.21 -0.09
CA PRO A 41 -26.91 -13.58 -1.13
C PRO A 41 -26.76 -12.06 -1.14
N LEU A 42 -26.74 -11.44 -2.32
CA LEU A 42 -26.65 -9.98 -2.46
C LEU A 42 -27.82 -9.26 -1.77
N SER A 43 -28.99 -9.90 -1.66
CA SER A 43 -30.11 -9.41 -0.87
C SER A 43 -29.74 -9.22 0.60
N ASP A 44 -29.07 -10.18 1.23
CA ASP A 44 -28.66 -10.10 2.62
C ASP A 44 -27.58 -9.02 2.80
N VAL A 45 -26.63 -8.94 1.86
CA VAL A 45 -25.62 -7.88 1.85
C VAL A 45 -26.29 -6.49 1.83
N PHE A 46 -27.33 -6.33 0.99
CA PHE A 46 -28.07 -5.06 0.91
C PHE A 46 -28.84 -4.77 2.19
N TRP A 47 -29.61 -5.73 2.73
CA TRP A 47 -30.41 -5.53 3.94
C TRP A 47 -29.55 -5.24 5.17
N ILE A 48 -28.43 -5.97 5.31
CA ILE A 48 -27.46 -5.73 6.40
C ILE A 48 -26.81 -4.35 6.23
N GLY A 49 -26.45 -3.97 4.99
CA GLY A 49 -25.86 -2.65 4.70
C GLY A 49 -26.78 -1.47 5.01
N VAL A 50 -28.10 -1.65 4.89
CA VAL A 50 -29.13 -0.64 5.22
C VAL A 50 -29.53 -0.72 6.72
N GLY A 51 -28.91 -1.60 7.51
CA GLY A 51 -29.18 -1.75 8.94
C GLY A 51 -30.42 -2.60 9.27
N ARG A 52 -31.03 -3.28 8.29
CA ARG A 52 -32.17 -4.21 8.49
C ARG A 52 -31.69 -5.64 8.71
N THR A 53 -30.97 -5.85 9.78
CA THR A 53 -30.39 -7.16 10.12
C THR A 53 -31.44 -8.22 10.45
N SER A 54 -32.63 -7.83 10.86
CA SER A 54 -33.76 -8.76 11.14
C SER A 54 -34.32 -9.48 9.92
N SER A 55 -34.01 -8.99 8.70
CA SER A 55 -34.47 -9.56 7.44
C SER A 55 -33.44 -10.54 6.83
N ALA A 56 -32.27 -10.71 7.45
CA ALA A 56 -31.19 -11.58 7.02
C ALA A 56 -30.95 -12.71 8.03
N ASP A 57 -30.37 -13.83 7.57
CA ASP A 57 -29.97 -14.92 8.45
C ASP A 57 -28.96 -14.42 9.51
N PRO A 58 -29.16 -14.66 10.81
CA PRO A 58 -28.25 -14.28 11.88
C PRO A 58 -26.80 -14.76 11.66
N MET A 59 -26.63 -15.93 11.05
CA MET A 59 -25.31 -16.45 10.70
C MET A 59 -24.65 -15.57 9.63
N ASN A 60 -25.38 -15.18 8.58
CA ASN A 60 -24.89 -14.32 7.52
C ASN A 60 -24.53 -12.93 8.06
N VAL A 61 -25.33 -12.39 8.98
CA VAL A 61 -25.05 -11.12 9.68
C VAL A 61 -23.73 -11.19 10.43
N ASN A 62 -23.51 -12.26 11.21
CA ASN A 62 -22.28 -12.43 11.99
C ASN A 62 -21.05 -12.57 11.09
N ILE A 63 -21.12 -13.40 10.05
CA ILE A 63 -20.03 -13.59 9.10
C ILE A 63 -19.71 -12.28 8.37
N MET A 64 -20.74 -11.57 7.92
CA MET A 64 -20.55 -10.30 7.21
C MET A 64 -19.92 -9.23 8.11
N MET A 65 -20.46 -9.00 9.30
CA MET A 65 -20.07 -7.88 10.16
C MET A 65 -18.74 -8.11 10.91
N ASN A 66 -18.45 -9.37 11.30
CA ASN A 66 -17.28 -9.66 12.14
C ASN A 66 -16.12 -10.32 11.40
N ILE A 67 -16.34 -10.88 10.19
CA ILE A 67 -15.27 -11.54 9.44
C ILE A 67 -15.02 -10.83 8.11
N ARG A 68 -16.05 -10.67 7.24
CA ARG A 68 -15.83 -10.17 5.87
C ARG A 68 -15.65 -8.66 5.80
N LEU A 69 -16.51 -7.91 6.47
CA LEU A 69 -16.46 -6.44 6.42
C LEU A 69 -15.14 -5.88 6.95
N PRO A 70 -14.64 -6.27 8.15
CA PRO A 70 -13.32 -5.81 8.61
C PRO A 70 -12.19 -6.23 7.69
N ARG A 71 -12.27 -7.42 7.06
CA ARG A 71 -11.29 -7.90 6.07
C ARG A 71 -11.27 -7.02 4.83
N VAL A 72 -12.44 -6.73 4.24
CA VAL A 72 -12.57 -5.86 3.06
C VAL A 72 -12.14 -4.42 3.36
N VAL A 73 -12.52 -3.88 4.54
CA VAL A 73 -12.11 -2.54 4.98
C VAL A 73 -10.60 -2.48 5.17
N LEU A 74 -9.99 -3.47 5.82
CA LEU A 74 -8.55 -3.51 6.01
C LEU A 74 -7.81 -3.62 4.67
N ALA A 75 -8.27 -4.47 3.76
CA ALA A 75 -7.71 -4.56 2.40
C ALA A 75 -7.80 -3.23 1.67
N ALA A 76 -8.96 -2.55 1.73
CA ALA A 76 -9.14 -1.22 1.15
C ALA A 76 -8.13 -0.19 1.71
N LEU A 77 -7.99 -0.12 3.04
CA LEU A 77 -7.08 0.81 3.70
C LEU A 77 -5.63 0.54 3.35
N VAL A 78 -5.20 -0.74 3.37
CA VAL A 78 -3.83 -1.14 3.01
C VAL A 78 -3.54 -0.84 1.55
N GLY A 79 -4.45 -1.20 0.62
CA GLY A 79 -4.31 -0.92 -0.81
C GLY A 79 -4.24 0.58 -1.11
N ALA A 80 -5.11 1.38 -0.47
CA ALA A 80 -5.09 2.83 -0.57
C ALA A 80 -3.77 3.41 -0.05
N ALA A 81 -3.32 2.99 1.15
CA ALA A 81 -2.10 3.48 1.78
C ALA A 81 -0.86 3.23 0.93
N LEU A 82 -0.67 1.99 0.46
CA LEU A 82 0.46 1.63 -0.40
C LEU A 82 0.44 2.40 -1.73
N SER A 83 -0.75 2.57 -2.32
CA SER A 83 -0.89 3.29 -3.59
C SER A 83 -0.64 4.79 -3.44
N ILE A 84 -1.14 5.44 -2.38
CA ILE A 84 -0.84 6.86 -2.13
C ILE A 84 0.64 7.06 -1.85
N ALA A 85 1.24 6.24 -0.97
CA ALA A 85 2.67 6.30 -0.66
C ALA A 85 3.51 6.09 -1.92
N GLY A 86 3.16 5.11 -2.76
CA GLY A 86 3.80 4.87 -4.04
C GLY A 86 3.73 6.06 -4.99
N ALA A 87 2.54 6.67 -5.16
CA ALA A 87 2.37 7.85 -5.99
C ALA A 87 3.23 9.03 -5.51
N ALA A 88 3.28 9.24 -4.17
CA ALA A 88 4.09 10.28 -3.56
C ALA A 88 5.59 10.04 -3.74
N PHE A 89 6.07 8.81 -3.50
CA PHE A 89 7.50 8.49 -3.66
C PHE A 89 7.93 8.51 -5.13
N GLN A 90 7.11 8.05 -6.06
CA GLN A 90 7.39 8.17 -7.51
C GLN A 90 7.56 9.65 -7.92
N GLY A 91 6.70 10.55 -7.41
CA GLY A 91 6.81 11.98 -7.66
C GLY A 91 8.03 12.62 -6.98
N LEU A 92 8.25 12.30 -5.71
CA LEU A 92 9.33 12.84 -4.89
C LEU A 92 10.72 12.43 -5.40
N LEU A 93 10.87 11.13 -5.72
CA LEU A 93 12.13 10.56 -6.20
C LEU A 93 12.30 10.71 -7.72
N LYS A 94 11.32 11.30 -8.40
CA LYS A 94 11.29 11.50 -9.87
C LYS A 94 11.59 10.21 -10.63
N ASN A 95 11.18 9.10 -10.07
CA ASN A 95 11.38 7.78 -10.64
C ASN A 95 10.04 7.02 -10.65
N PRO A 96 9.47 6.73 -11.82
CA PRO A 96 8.22 5.97 -11.91
C PRO A 96 8.33 4.54 -11.40
N LEU A 97 9.55 4.05 -11.19
CA LEU A 97 9.88 2.73 -10.65
C LEU A 97 10.07 2.76 -9.13
N ALA A 98 9.96 3.92 -8.49
CA ALA A 98 10.07 4.02 -7.04
C ALA A 98 8.88 3.31 -6.38
N ASP A 99 9.23 2.39 -5.48
CA ASP A 99 8.29 1.67 -4.63
C ASP A 99 8.42 2.20 -3.19
N PRO A 100 7.35 2.30 -2.41
CA PRO A 100 7.44 2.61 -0.98
C PRO A 100 8.46 1.78 -0.21
N TYR A 101 8.75 0.57 -0.70
CA TYR A 101 9.69 -0.37 -0.08
C TYR A 101 11.17 -0.04 -0.33
N THR A 102 11.47 0.78 -1.34
CA THR A 102 12.86 1.12 -1.70
C THR A 102 13.63 1.85 -0.61
N LEU A 103 12.92 2.52 0.31
CA LEU A 103 13.53 3.26 1.42
C LEU A 103 13.74 2.45 2.70
N GLY A 104 13.54 1.12 2.69
CA GLY A 104 13.83 0.25 3.83
C GLY A 104 12.70 0.10 4.85
N VAL A 105 11.60 0.83 4.71
CA VAL A 105 10.47 0.80 5.66
C VAL A 105 9.86 -0.59 5.80
N SER A 106 9.63 -1.27 4.68
CA SER A 106 9.07 -2.62 4.67
C SER A 106 10.02 -3.65 5.28
N SER A 107 11.33 -3.56 4.98
CA SER A 107 12.32 -4.46 5.56
C SER A 107 12.46 -4.24 7.06
N GLY A 108 12.32 -2.98 7.53
CA GLY A 108 12.27 -2.66 8.95
C GLY A 108 11.06 -3.30 9.63
N ALA A 109 9.87 -3.14 9.04
CA ALA A 109 8.65 -3.78 9.53
C ALA A 109 8.79 -5.30 9.59
N SER A 110 9.37 -5.90 8.54
CA SER A 110 9.60 -7.34 8.44
C SER A 110 10.58 -7.84 9.50
N ALA A 111 11.69 -7.14 9.71
CA ALA A 111 12.66 -7.49 10.74
C ALA A 111 12.04 -7.45 12.14
N GLY A 112 11.27 -6.38 12.45
CA GLY A 112 10.55 -6.26 13.71
C GLY A 112 9.55 -7.40 13.93
N ALA A 113 8.79 -7.78 12.89
CA ALA A 113 7.84 -8.88 12.97
C ALA A 113 8.54 -10.24 13.12
N VAL A 114 9.59 -10.50 12.32
CA VAL A 114 10.36 -11.76 12.38
C VAL A 114 11.00 -11.93 13.74
N ILE A 115 11.61 -10.90 14.31
CA ILE A 115 12.16 -10.91 15.67
C ILE A 115 11.06 -11.18 16.70
N THR A 116 9.90 -10.54 16.58
CA THR A 116 8.76 -10.75 17.47
C THR A 116 8.28 -12.20 17.45
N LEU A 117 8.17 -12.80 16.26
CA LEU A 117 7.73 -14.18 16.10
C LEU A 117 8.79 -15.17 16.57
N PHE A 118 10.06 -14.94 16.27
CA PHE A 118 11.16 -15.81 16.64
C PHE A 118 11.34 -15.94 18.16
N PHE A 119 11.28 -14.81 18.89
CA PHE A 119 11.40 -14.80 20.35
C PHE A 119 10.06 -15.01 21.07
N GLY A 120 8.95 -15.17 20.34
CA GLY A 120 7.63 -15.29 20.95
C GLY A 120 7.25 -14.07 21.80
N LEU A 121 7.70 -12.86 21.43
CA LEU A 121 7.51 -11.66 22.22
C LEU A 121 6.03 -11.33 22.39
N GLN A 122 5.59 -11.18 23.62
CA GLN A 122 4.25 -10.71 23.98
C GLN A 122 4.36 -9.60 25.03
N ILE A 123 3.87 -8.42 24.68
CA ILE A 123 3.81 -7.30 25.64
C ILE A 123 2.45 -7.41 26.35
N PRO A 124 2.42 -7.64 27.67
CA PRO A 124 1.17 -7.95 28.40
C PRO A 124 0.05 -6.92 28.21
N VAL A 125 0.43 -5.63 28.10
CA VAL A 125 -0.55 -4.52 27.98
C VAL A 125 -1.27 -4.50 26.62
N ILE A 126 -0.58 -4.90 25.51
CA ILE A 126 -1.11 -4.80 24.14
C ILE A 126 -1.43 -6.17 23.54
N GLY A 127 -1.00 -7.27 24.16
CA GLY A 127 -1.36 -8.65 23.79
C GLY A 127 -1.18 -8.96 22.31
N ARG A 128 -2.26 -9.31 21.62
CA ARG A 128 -2.27 -9.65 20.18
C ARG A 128 -1.75 -8.55 19.25
N PHE A 129 -1.69 -7.31 19.71
CA PHE A 129 -1.16 -6.19 18.93
C PHE A 129 0.35 -6.00 19.10
N THR A 130 1.04 -6.85 19.89
CA THR A 130 2.51 -6.78 20.05
C THR A 130 3.20 -6.85 18.69
N LEU A 131 2.85 -7.80 17.85
CA LEU A 131 3.47 -7.99 16.54
C LEU A 131 3.32 -6.75 15.64
N PRO A 132 2.11 -6.22 15.36
CA PRO A 132 1.99 -5.03 14.53
C PRO A 132 2.62 -3.78 15.15
N VAL A 133 2.60 -3.61 16.47
CA VAL A 133 3.23 -2.45 17.14
C VAL A 133 4.75 -2.49 17.01
N VAL A 134 5.37 -3.64 17.28
CA VAL A 134 6.85 -3.81 17.15
C VAL A 134 7.25 -3.68 15.68
N SER A 135 6.50 -4.29 14.77
CA SER A 135 6.73 -4.17 13.33
C SER A 135 6.68 -2.70 12.87
N PHE A 136 5.67 -1.96 13.29
CA PHE A 136 5.55 -0.53 12.96
C PHE A 136 6.67 0.30 13.57
N ALA A 137 7.00 0.09 14.86
CA ALA A 137 8.10 0.79 15.54
C ALA A 137 9.44 0.55 14.83
N ALA A 138 9.71 -0.71 14.43
CA ALA A 138 10.90 -1.07 13.67
C ALA A 138 10.92 -0.38 12.27
N ALA A 139 9.78 -0.30 11.58
CA ALA A 139 9.65 0.43 10.32
C ALA A 139 10.04 1.91 10.45
N ILE A 140 9.53 2.57 11.49
CA ILE A 140 9.85 3.99 11.77
C ILE A 140 11.31 4.16 12.18
N ALA A 141 11.84 3.26 13.02
CA ALA A 141 13.25 3.28 13.44
C ALA A 141 14.19 3.15 12.23
N VAL A 142 13.89 2.24 11.30
CA VAL A 142 14.66 2.05 10.06
C VAL A 142 14.58 3.29 9.17
N MET A 143 13.40 3.89 9.01
CA MET A 143 13.28 5.13 8.26
C MET A 143 14.07 6.28 8.91
N ALA A 144 14.03 6.40 10.24
CA ALA A 144 14.84 7.38 10.96
C ALA A 144 16.34 7.15 10.74
N ALA A 145 16.80 5.90 10.76
CA ALA A 145 18.17 5.53 10.45
C ALA A 145 18.56 5.88 9.01
N VAL A 146 17.71 5.57 8.01
CA VAL A 146 17.93 5.95 6.60
C VAL A 146 18.05 7.46 6.44
N LEU A 147 17.18 8.24 7.07
CA LEU A 147 17.24 9.70 7.03
C LEU A 147 18.48 10.25 7.74
N PHE A 148 18.86 9.64 8.87
CA PHE A 148 20.05 10.01 9.62
C PHE A 148 21.33 9.78 8.80
N PHE A 149 21.54 8.56 8.28
CA PHE A 149 22.68 8.25 7.43
C PHE A 149 22.72 9.07 6.14
N SER A 150 21.57 9.28 5.50
CA SER A 150 21.49 10.12 4.31
C SER A 150 21.90 11.56 4.59
N ARG A 151 21.59 12.11 5.77
CA ARG A 151 22.03 13.46 6.19
C ARG A 151 23.51 13.55 6.50
N LEU A 152 24.12 12.48 7.05
CA LEU A 152 25.57 12.42 7.28
C LEU A 152 26.35 12.50 5.97
N VAL A 153 25.83 11.89 4.90
CA VAL A 153 26.47 11.89 3.58
C VAL A 153 26.20 13.21 2.84
N HIS A 154 24.94 13.66 2.84
CA HIS A 154 24.50 14.92 2.21
C HIS A 154 23.43 15.63 3.03
N ALA A 155 23.76 16.81 3.55
CA ALA A 155 22.83 17.64 4.35
C ALA A 155 21.51 17.98 3.61
N SER A 156 21.53 18.03 2.26
CA SER A 156 20.36 18.34 1.43
C SER A 156 19.41 17.15 1.19
N LEU A 157 19.67 15.96 1.74
CA LEU A 157 18.89 14.74 1.50
C LEU A 157 18.69 14.46 -0.01
N SER A 158 19.80 14.26 -0.74
CA SER A 158 19.72 13.98 -2.18
C SER A 158 18.95 12.69 -2.44
N VAL A 159 18.19 12.66 -3.55
CA VAL A 159 17.38 11.48 -3.94
C VAL A 159 18.25 10.24 -4.10
N SER A 160 19.43 10.39 -4.73
CA SER A 160 20.36 9.28 -4.94
C SER A 160 20.88 8.70 -3.62
N THR A 161 21.22 9.56 -2.64
CA THR A 161 21.69 9.14 -1.32
C THR A 161 20.59 8.43 -0.55
N LEU A 162 19.35 8.94 -0.59
CA LEU A 162 18.20 8.28 0.05
C LEU A 162 17.96 6.88 -0.50
N ILE A 163 17.98 6.72 -1.83
CA ILE A 163 17.79 5.42 -2.48
C ILE A 163 18.93 4.48 -2.11
N LEU A 164 20.18 4.95 -2.20
CA LEU A 164 21.35 4.11 -1.89
C LEU A 164 21.35 3.64 -0.43
N THR A 165 21.07 4.55 0.50
CA THR A 165 20.95 4.20 1.93
C THR A 165 19.81 3.21 2.17
N GLY A 166 18.68 3.39 1.48
CA GLY A 166 17.55 2.46 1.52
C GLY A 166 17.94 1.06 1.03
N ILE A 167 18.67 0.96 -0.09
CA ILE A 167 19.17 -0.32 -0.63
C ILE A 167 20.11 -1.01 0.36
N ILE A 168 21.06 -0.27 0.94
CA ILE A 168 22.00 -0.80 1.94
C ILE A 168 21.22 -1.33 3.16
N MET A 169 20.25 -0.56 3.65
CA MET A 169 19.44 -0.96 4.79
C MET A 169 18.57 -2.20 4.48
N ASN A 170 17.97 -2.25 3.27
CA ASN A 170 17.22 -3.42 2.81
C ASN A 170 18.09 -4.69 2.77
N SER A 171 19.31 -4.58 2.25
CA SER A 171 20.27 -5.70 2.17
C SER A 171 20.70 -6.17 3.56
N PHE A 172 21.00 -5.24 4.46
CA PHE A 172 21.38 -5.56 5.84
C PHE A 172 20.23 -6.24 6.60
N LEU A 173 19.02 -5.66 6.56
CA LEU A 173 17.86 -6.24 7.22
C LEU A 173 17.41 -7.56 6.57
N GLY A 174 17.56 -7.69 5.25
CA GLY A 174 17.33 -8.95 4.54
C GLY A 174 18.25 -10.06 5.01
N ALA A 175 19.55 -9.76 5.21
CA ALA A 175 20.50 -10.71 5.77
C ALA A 175 20.15 -11.09 7.22
N LEU A 176 19.71 -10.11 8.04
CA LEU A 176 19.26 -10.37 9.41
C LEU A 176 18.03 -11.27 9.44
N ILE A 177 17.02 -10.99 8.59
CA ILE A 177 15.83 -11.83 8.46
C ILE A 177 16.21 -13.25 8.03
N SER A 178 17.09 -13.40 7.05
CA SER A 178 17.57 -14.70 6.58
C SER A 178 18.33 -15.47 7.69
N LEU A 179 19.11 -14.77 8.49
CA LEU A 179 19.80 -15.37 9.65
C LEU A 179 18.77 -15.92 10.66
N VAL A 180 17.76 -15.11 11.01
CA VAL A 180 16.72 -15.56 11.96
C VAL A 180 15.95 -16.74 11.39
N ILE A 181 15.59 -16.72 10.10
CA ILE A 181 14.94 -17.85 9.41
C ILE A 181 15.81 -19.12 9.50
N ALA A 182 17.11 -19.01 9.26
CA ALA A 182 18.04 -20.16 9.35
C ALA A 182 18.14 -20.74 10.77
N LEU A 183 17.93 -19.92 11.80
CA LEU A 183 17.96 -20.34 13.21
C LEU A 183 16.60 -20.84 13.73
N THR A 184 15.50 -20.64 12.99
CA THR A 184 14.12 -20.89 13.50
C THR A 184 13.73 -22.38 13.56
N GLY A 185 14.45 -23.30 12.91
CA GLY A 185 14.12 -24.73 12.96
C GLY A 185 12.70 -25.03 12.47
N ASN A 186 11.89 -25.75 13.30
CA ASN A 186 10.57 -26.26 12.91
C ASN A 186 9.43 -25.21 12.92
N ASP A 187 9.59 -24.08 13.59
CA ASP A 187 8.56 -23.06 13.76
C ASP A 187 8.60 -21.97 12.67
N LEU A 188 9.02 -22.33 11.48
CA LEU A 188 9.22 -21.42 10.35
C LEU A 188 7.90 -20.90 9.76
N LEU A 189 6.82 -21.69 9.82
CA LEU A 189 5.58 -21.41 9.10
C LEU A 189 4.91 -20.06 9.45
N PRO A 190 4.82 -19.63 10.73
CA PRO A 190 4.28 -18.32 11.08
C PRO A 190 5.07 -17.15 10.47
N ILE A 191 6.41 -17.26 10.46
CA ILE A 191 7.30 -16.24 9.89
C ILE A 191 7.07 -16.12 8.39
N VAL A 192 7.09 -17.25 7.67
CA VAL A 192 6.87 -17.28 6.22
C VAL A 192 5.48 -16.73 5.85
N ARG A 193 4.42 -17.18 6.55
CA ARG A 193 3.07 -16.68 6.32
C ARG A 193 2.95 -15.18 6.51
N TRP A 194 3.63 -14.63 7.54
CA TRP A 194 3.62 -13.19 7.77
C TRP A 194 4.37 -12.43 6.66
N LEU A 195 5.55 -12.93 6.25
CA LEU A 195 6.34 -12.31 5.19
C LEU A 195 5.64 -12.32 3.83
N LEU A 196 4.78 -13.30 3.56
CA LEU A 196 4.01 -13.38 2.31
C LEU A 196 2.79 -12.45 2.26
N GLY A 197 2.42 -11.84 3.39
CA GLY A 197 1.34 -10.87 3.49
C GLY A 197 -0.07 -11.46 3.45
N SER A 198 -0.92 -11.05 4.41
CA SER A 198 -2.31 -11.46 4.51
C SER A 198 -3.12 -10.47 5.34
N VAL A 199 -4.39 -10.25 4.97
CA VAL A 199 -5.39 -9.51 5.78
C VAL A 199 -6.40 -10.44 6.45
N SER A 200 -6.21 -11.76 6.32
CA SER A 200 -7.09 -12.78 6.91
C SER A 200 -7.01 -12.76 8.43
N MET A 201 -8.14 -13.01 9.09
CA MET A 201 -8.26 -13.16 10.56
C MET A 201 -7.81 -11.94 11.39
N ARG A 202 -7.80 -10.73 10.81
CA ARG A 202 -7.36 -9.50 11.51
C ARG A 202 -8.46 -8.83 12.34
N GLY A 203 -9.70 -8.80 11.84
CA GLY A 203 -10.85 -8.20 12.53
C GLY A 203 -10.76 -6.68 12.68
N TRP A 204 -11.78 -6.07 13.32
CA TRP A 204 -11.91 -4.61 13.51
C TRP A 204 -10.78 -3.98 14.33
N GLY A 205 -10.17 -4.74 15.24
CA GLY A 205 -9.06 -4.22 16.06
C GLY A 205 -7.85 -3.78 15.22
N TYR A 206 -7.54 -4.48 14.13
CA TYR A 206 -6.45 -4.10 13.22
C TYR A 206 -6.83 -2.90 12.34
N VAL A 207 -8.12 -2.78 11.96
CA VAL A 207 -8.66 -1.59 11.28
C VAL A 207 -8.50 -0.37 12.19
N ALA A 208 -8.95 -0.46 13.45
CA ALA A 208 -8.86 0.61 14.42
C ALA A 208 -7.40 1.00 14.72
N LEU A 209 -6.49 0.02 14.80
CA LEU A 209 -5.07 0.27 15.00
C LEU A 209 -4.44 1.05 13.84
N PHE A 210 -4.78 0.70 12.59
CA PHE A 210 -4.19 1.29 11.41
C PHE A 210 -4.80 2.63 10.99
N LEU A 211 -6.11 2.81 11.25
CA LEU A 211 -6.89 3.96 10.79
C LEU A 211 -6.27 5.34 11.15
N PRO A 212 -5.78 5.60 12.37
CA PRO A 212 -5.16 6.89 12.69
C PRO A 212 -3.93 7.20 11.83
N PHE A 213 -3.07 6.21 11.61
CA PHE A 213 -1.87 6.35 10.79
C PHE A 213 -2.22 6.55 9.31
N PHE A 214 -3.23 5.83 8.83
CA PHE A 214 -3.77 6.01 7.48
C PHE A 214 -4.31 7.42 7.26
N LEU A 215 -5.14 7.92 8.17
CA LEU A 215 -5.73 9.26 8.06
C LEU A 215 -4.65 10.35 8.14
N ALA A 216 -3.73 10.26 9.10
CA ALA A 216 -2.65 11.23 9.26
C ALA A 216 -1.72 11.25 8.03
N GLY A 217 -1.23 10.10 7.59
CA GLY A 217 -0.34 10.00 6.44
C GLY A 217 -1.00 10.47 5.14
N THR A 218 -2.25 10.05 4.91
CA THR A 218 -3.05 10.47 3.74
C THR A 218 -3.29 11.98 3.73
N ALA A 219 -3.74 12.56 4.85
CA ALA A 219 -3.97 14.01 4.96
C ALA A 219 -2.70 14.79 4.68
N LEU A 220 -1.56 14.39 5.25
CA LEU A 220 -0.27 15.04 5.03
C LEU A 220 0.15 14.99 3.55
N LEU A 221 -0.05 13.87 2.85
CA LEU A 221 0.29 13.77 1.43
C LEU A 221 -0.67 14.55 0.54
N LEU A 222 -1.98 14.52 0.82
CA LEU A 222 -2.99 15.23 0.03
C LEU A 222 -2.81 16.76 0.12
N ILE A 223 -2.56 17.29 1.32
CA ILE A 223 -2.30 18.73 1.53
C ILE A 223 -1.06 19.16 0.75
N ASN A 224 -0.04 18.30 0.62
CA ASN A 224 1.20 18.61 -0.08
C ASN A 224 1.20 18.21 -1.57
N GLY A 225 0.05 17.91 -2.16
CA GLY A 225 -0.05 17.52 -3.58
C GLY A 225 0.39 18.61 -4.57
N ARG A 226 0.23 19.91 -4.21
CA ARG A 226 0.71 21.04 -5.02
C ARG A 226 2.24 21.13 -5.00
N GLU A 227 2.83 21.05 -3.83
CA GLU A 227 4.29 21.08 -3.63
C GLU A 227 4.95 19.89 -4.31
N LEU A 228 4.30 18.72 -4.27
CA LEU A 228 4.79 17.54 -4.98
C LEU A 228 4.82 17.77 -6.50
N ASN A 229 3.80 18.41 -7.09
CA ASN A 229 3.81 18.79 -8.50
C ASN A 229 4.96 19.74 -8.82
N ILE A 230 5.19 20.76 -7.98
CA ILE A 230 6.27 21.72 -8.20
C ILE A 230 7.64 21.03 -8.09
N MET A 231 7.81 20.10 -7.14
CA MET A 231 9.06 19.37 -6.93
C MET A 231 9.42 18.43 -8.08
N THR A 232 8.45 17.97 -8.88
CA THR A 232 8.74 17.17 -10.08
C THR A 232 9.55 17.91 -11.13
N TYR A 233 9.45 19.26 -11.19
CA TYR A 233 10.24 20.11 -12.11
C TYR A 233 11.69 20.34 -11.67
N GLY A 234 12.07 19.89 -10.49
CA GLY A 234 13.41 20.03 -9.93
C GLY A 234 13.45 20.82 -8.63
N GLU A 235 14.41 20.50 -7.77
CA GLU A 235 14.53 21.16 -6.45
C GLU A 235 14.90 22.62 -6.57
N GLU A 236 15.78 22.98 -7.52
CA GLU A 236 16.17 24.36 -7.79
C GLU A 236 14.97 25.22 -8.20
N LYS A 237 14.20 24.74 -9.21
CA LYS A 237 12.99 25.43 -9.67
C LYS A 237 11.94 25.52 -8.57
N ALA A 238 11.80 24.47 -7.76
CA ALA A 238 10.86 24.46 -6.65
C ALA A 238 11.23 25.52 -5.58
N ARG A 239 12.53 25.70 -5.29
CA ARG A 239 13.01 26.77 -4.37
C ARG A 239 12.74 28.16 -4.92
N LEU A 240 12.96 28.39 -6.22
CA LEU A 240 12.66 29.68 -6.87
C LEU A 240 11.16 30.02 -6.81
N LEU A 241 10.29 28.98 -6.80
CA LEU A 241 8.85 29.14 -6.63
C LEU A 241 8.40 29.19 -5.16
N GLY A 242 9.34 29.36 -4.20
CA GLY A 242 9.05 29.54 -2.78
C GLY A 242 8.79 28.24 -2.00
N VAL A 243 9.03 27.06 -2.59
CA VAL A 243 8.85 25.79 -1.88
C VAL A 243 10.08 25.49 -1.02
N SER A 244 9.89 25.30 0.28
CA SER A 244 10.93 24.83 1.20
C SER A 244 11.19 23.33 0.99
N THR A 245 11.95 22.99 -0.05
CA THR A 245 12.13 21.61 -0.55
C THR A 245 12.59 20.63 0.51
N GLY A 246 13.53 21.01 1.40
CA GLY A 246 14.04 20.13 2.45
C GLY A 246 12.97 19.73 3.47
N LYS A 247 12.20 20.71 3.98
CA LYS A 247 11.11 20.45 4.94
C LYS A 247 9.99 19.63 4.30
N ARG A 248 9.57 20.00 3.07
CA ARG A 248 8.51 19.30 2.35
C ARG A 248 8.90 17.87 1.99
N LYS A 249 10.15 17.64 1.56
CA LYS A 249 10.70 16.31 1.29
C LYS A 249 10.63 15.42 2.54
N LEU A 250 11.13 15.91 3.67
CA LEU A 250 11.10 15.18 4.94
C LEU A 250 9.67 14.82 5.35
N LEU A 251 8.74 15.76 5.24
CA LEU A 251 7.34 15.56 5.58
C LEU A 251 6.68 14.49 4.68
N MET A 252 6.93 14.53 3.37
CA MET A 252 6.39 13.54 2.42
C MET A 252 6.99 12.16 2.65
N ILE A 253 8.30 12.06 2.97
CA ILE A 253 8.95 10.79 3.32
C ILE A 253 8.33 10.25 4.61
N ALA A 254 8.18 11.07 5.65
CA ALA A 254 7.58 10.66 6.91
C ALA A 254 6.13 10.18 6.72
N ALA A 255 5.31 10.92 5.97
CA ALA A 255 3.93 10.56 5.68
C ALA A 255 3.82 9.26 4.86
N GLY A 256 4.63 9.11 3.81
CA GLY A 256 4.69 7.87 3.02
C GLY A 256 5.17 6.67 3.84
N SER A 257 6.15 6.88 4.74
CA SER A 257 6.65 5.84 5.64
C SER A 257 5.63 5.44 6.70
N LEU A 258 4.85 6.41 7.21
CA LEU A 258 3.74 6.17 8.14
C LEU A 258 2.68 5.26 7.49
N LEU A 259 2.31 5.56 6.24
CA LEU A 259 1.36 4.76 5.47
C LEU A 259 1.90 3.36 5.18
N THR A 260 3.13 3.28 4.68
CA THR A 260 3.76 2.00 4.29
C THR A 260 4.05 1.13 5.51
N GLY A 261 4.67 1.70 6.55
CA GLY A 261 5.00 0.98 7.78
C GLY A 261 3.75 0.49 8.50
N GLY A 262 2.70 1.33 8.59
CA GLY A 262 1.41 0.95 9.16
C GLY A 262 0.71 -0.14 8.36
N ALA A 263 0.70 -0.04 7.02
CA ALA A 263 0.13 -1.06 6.15
C ALA A 263 0.85 -2.41 6.34
N VAL A 264 2.19 -2.42 6.24
CA VAL A 264 3.00 -3.66 6.41
C VAL A 264 2.84 -4.24 7.81
N ALA A 265 2.78 -3.42 8.84
CA ALA A 265 2.61 -3.88 10.22
C ALA A 265 1.31 -4.68 10.44
N VAL A 266 0.22 -4.32 9.75
CA VAL A 266 -1.08 -5.00 9.90
C VAL A 266 -1.32 -6.12 8.89
N SER A 267 -0.68 -6.08 7.73
CA SER A 267 -0.92 -7.03 6.63
C SER A 267 0.28 -7.89 6.24
N GLY A 268 1.49 -7.63 6.79
CA GLY A 268 2.72 -8.17 6.22
C GLY A 268 3.08 -7.51 4.89
N THR A 269 4.05 -8.06 4.16
CA THR A 269 4.54 -7.44 2.94
C THR A 269 3.64 -7.73 1.74
N ILE A 270 3.15 -6.68 1.08
CA ILE A 270 2.30 -6.77 -0.12
C ILE A 270 2.93 -5.91 -1.22
N GLY A 271 3.68 -6.55 -2.12
CA GLY A 271 4.40 -5.87 -3.20
C GLY A 271 3.51 -5.44 -4.37
N PHE A 272 4.10 -4.66 -5.29
CA PHE A 272 3.53 -4.20 -6.55
C PHE A 272 2.38 -3.20 -6.47
N VAL A 273 1.63 -3.11 -5.38
CA VAL A 273 0.49 -2.18 -5.24
C VAL A 273 0.97 -0.74 -5.37
N GLY A 274 1.98 -0.36 -4.59
CA GLY A 274 2.57 0.99 -4.61
C GLY A 274 3.33 1.33 -5.89
N LEU A 275 3.74 0.33 -6.65
CA LEU A 275 4.44 0.50 -7.92
C LEU A 275 3.46 0.63 -9.10
N VAL A 276 2.57 -0.35 -9.24
CA VAL A 276 1.72 -0.53 -10.42
C VAL A 276 0.53 0.41 -10.42
N ILE A 277 -0.18 0.51 -9.29
CA ILE A 277 -1.44 1.25 -9.23
C ILE A 277 -1.27 2.76 -9.53
N PRO A 278 -0.30 3.47 -8.93
CA PRO A 278 -0.08 4.88 -9.28
C PRO A 278 0.31 5.06 -10.74
N HIS A 279 1.05 4.12 -11.29
CA HIS A 279 1.46 4.17 -12.68
C HIS A 279 0.26 4.02 -13.63
N VAL A 280 -0.60 3.01 -13.40
CA VAL A 280 -1.85 2.83 -14.16
C VAL A 280 -2.77 4.04 -14.01
N THR A 281 -2.94 4.54 -12.80
CA THR A 281 -3.77 5.73 -12.52
C THR A 281 -3.25 6.95 -13.27
N ARG A 282 -1.93 7.14 -13.33
CA ARG A 282 -1.29 8.23 -14.08
C ARG A 282 -1.52 8.10 -15.59
N LEU A 283 -1.47 6.90 -16.13
CA LEU A 283 -1.76 6.63 -17.53
C LEU A 283 -3.20 6.96 -17.91
N LEU A 284 -4.15 6.62 -17.04
CA LEU A 284 -5.58 6.81 -17.26
C LEU A 284 -6.01 8.27 -17.03
N TRP A 285 -5.61 8.87 -15.91
CA TRP A 285 -6.19 10.11 -15.40
C TRP A 285 -5.22 11.31 -15.34
N GLY A 286 -3.93 11.12 -15.67
CA GLY A 286 -2.94 12.19 -15.74
C GLY A 286 -1.98 12.25 -14.55
N THR A 287 -1.12 13.27 -14.55
CA THR A 287 0.07 13.37 -13.70
C THR A 287 -0.07 14.34 -12.53
N ASP A 288 -1.18 15.11 -12.45
CA ASP A 288 -1.41 16.08 -11.37
C ASP A 288 -1.62 15.38 -10.03
N HIS A 289 -0.66 15.48 -9.11
CA HIS A 289 -0.68 14.79 -7.82
C HIS A 289 -1.88 15.15 -6.95
N ARG A 290 -2.51 16.32 -7.12
CA ARG A 290 -3.74 16.70 -6.41
C ARG A 290 -4.90 15.74 -6.70
N HIS A 291 -4.89 15.12 -7.89
CA HIS A 291 -5.88 14.13 -8.33
C HIS A 291 -5.31 12.73 -8.37
N LEU A 292 -4.01 12.59 -8.71
CA LEU A 292 -3.33 11.30 -8.77
C LEU A 292 -3.33 10.59 -7.41
N LEU A 293 -3.04 11.31 -6.32
CA LEU A 293 -3.01 10.71 -4.97
C LEU A 293 -4.38 10.12 -4.58
N PRO A 294 -5.50 10.87 -4.59
CA PRO A 294 -6.79 10.30 -4.18
C PRO A 294 -7.31 9.25 -5.17
N LEU A 295 -7.08 9.40 -6.47
CA LEU A 295 -7.47 8.39 -7.46
C LEU A 295 -6.65 7.10 -7.32
N SER A 296 -5.37 7.21 -6.96
CA SER A 296 -4.53 6.05 -6.63
C SER A 296 -5.02 5.33 -5.37
N ALA A 297 -5.50 6.08 -4.37
CA ALA A 297 -6.10 5.50 -3.18
C ALA A 297 -7.33 4.66 -3.52
N LEU A 298 -8.28 5.21 -4.27
CA LEU A 298 -9.51 4.53 -4.66
C LEU A 298 -9.22 3.28 -5.51
N THR A 299 -8.35 3.42 -6.49
CA THR A 299 -7.97 2.31 -7.38
C THR A 299 -7.19 1.23 -6.63
N GLY A 300 -6.28 1.63 -5.73
CA GLY A 300 -5.49 0.72 -4.91
C GLY A 300 -6.32 -0.04 -3.88
N ALA A 301 -7.30 0.63 -3.27
CA ALA A 301 -8.28 -0.01 -2.40
C ALA A 301 -9.05 -1.11 -3.13
N GLY A 302 -9.64 -0.80 -4.28
CA GLY A 302 -10.36 -1.78 -5.09
C GLY A 302 -9.47 -2.92 -5.57
N PHE A 303 -8.25 -2.62 -6.03
CA PHE A 303 -7.30 -3.63 -6.47
C PHE A 303 -6.94 -4.63 -5.36
N LEU A 304 -6.66 -4.15 -4.16
CA LEU A 304 -6.28 -5.05 -3.06
C LEU A 304 -7.47 -5.87 -2.54
N ILE A 305 -8.68 -5.34 -2.57
CA ILE A 305 -9.89 -6.12 -2.30
C ILE A 305 -10.02 -7.26 -3.32
N LEU A 306 -9.80 -7.00 -4.62
CA LEU A 306 -9.83 -8.05 -5.64
C LEU A 306 -8.70 -9.07 -5.44
N ALA A 307 -7.48 -8.62 -5.13
CA ALA A 307 -6.38 -9.53 -4.85
C ALA A 307 -6.67 -10.44 -3.65
N ASP A 308 -7.29 -9.90 -2.58
CA ASP A 308 -7.77 -10.68 -1.44
C ASP A 308 -8.90 -11.64 -1.84
N LEU A 309 -9.83 -11.21 -2.68
CA LEU A 309 -10.89 -12.08 -3.18
C LEU A 309 -10.31 -13.27 -3.96
N PHE A 310 -9.40 -13.03 -4.90
CA PHE A 310 -8.73 -14.10 -5.63
C PHE A 310 -7.91 -15.01 -4.72
N SER A 311 -7.22 -14.44 -3.71
CA SER A 311 -6.40 -15.23 -2.77
C SER A 311 -7.19 -16.32 -2.03
N ARG A 312 -8.48 -16.09 -1.80
CA ARG A 312 -9.37 -17.03 -1.05
C ARG A 312 -10.33 -17.85 -1.92
N THR A 313 -10.34 -17.63 -3.25
CA THR A 313 -11.28 -18.32 -4.16
C THR A 313 -10.61 -19.19 -5.21
N VAL A 314 -9.32 -18.96 -5.52
CA VAL A 314 -8.63 -19.67 -6.63
C VAL A 314 -8.33 -21.14 -6.29
N ILE A 315 -7.98 -21.46 -5.03
CA ILE A 315 -7.63 -22.82 -4.60
C ILE A 315 -8.37 -23.17 -3.31
N GLU A 316 -9.71 -23.04 -3.32
CA GLU A 316 -10.51 -23.43 -2.14
C GLU A 316 -10.25 -24.90 -1.73
N PRO A 317 -10.16 -25.19 -0.42
CA PRO A 317 -10.33 -24.30 0.74
C PRO A 317 -9.06 -23.61 1.23
N VAL A 318 -7.95 -23.66 0.50
CA VAL A 318 -6.65 -23.08 0.90
C VAL A 318 -6.60 -21.60 0.53
N GLU A 319 -6.39 -20.73 1.52
CA GLU A 319 -6.15 -19.29 1.27
C GLU A 319 -4.69 -19.06 0.87
N LEU A 320 -4.49 -18.48 -0.32
CA LEU A 320 -3.17 -18.05 -0.78
C LEU A 320 -2.77 -16.70 -0.14
N PRO A 321 -1.48 -16.45 0.12
CA PRO A 321 -1.02 -15.13 0.55
C PRO A 321 -1.32 -14.05 -0.51
N ILE A 322 -1.83 -12.89 -0.06
CA ILE A 322 -2.19 -11.78 -0.97
C ILE A 322 -0.96 -11.24 -1.71
N GLY A 323 0.21 -11.21 -1.05
CA GLY A 323 1.45 -10.77 -1.66
C GLY A 323 1.84 -11.57 -2.92
N ILE A 324 1.53 -12.87 -2.95
CA ILE A 324 1.73 -13.71 -4.13
C ILE A 324 0.78 -13.27 -5.25
N MET A 325 -0.50 -13.06 -4.92
CA MET A 325 -1.50 -12.65 -5.92
C MET A 325 -1.18 -11.28 -6.53
N THR A 326 -0.76 -10.33 -5.70
CA THR A 326 -0.36 -8.99 -6.20
C THR A 326 0.91 -9.05 -7.03
N ALA A 327 1.88 -9.92 -6.71
CA ALA A 327 3.10 -10.10 -7.48
C ALA A 327 2.82 -10.79 -8.84
N LEU A 328 2.02 -11.86 -8.86
CA LEU A 328 1.64 -12.57 -10.08
C LEU A 328 0.84 -11.68 -11.05
N ALA A 329 -0.02 -10.82 -10.53
CA ALA A 329 -0.76 -9.87 -11.37
C ALA A 329 0.09 -8.64 -11.73
N GLY A 330 0.85 -8.10 -10.77
CA GLY A 330 1.57 -6.84 -10.91
C GLY A 330 2.80 -6.93 -11.79
N ALA A 331 3.62 -7.98 -11.66
CA ALA A 331 4.86 -8.10 -12.41
C ALA A 331 4.64 -8.18 -13.94
N PRO A 332 3.72 -9.00 -14.48
CA PRO A 332 3.43 -9.00 -15.91
C PRO A 332 2.86 -7.67 -16.44
N VAL A 333 1.93 -7.07 -15.67
CA VAL A 333 1.34 -5.76 -16.03
C VAL A 333 2.43 -4.69 -16.10
N PHE A 334 3.33 -4.69 -15.13
CA PHE A 334 4.42 -3.72 -15.09
C PHE A 334 5.42 -3.94 -16.24
N ALA A 335 5.79 -5.19 -16.54
CA ALA A 335 6.63 -5.52 -17.67
C ALA A 335 6.02 -5.04 -19.01
N LEU A 336 4.73 -5.25 -19.22
CA LEU A 336 4.01 -4.75 -20.40
C LEU A 336 4.02 -3.22 -20.51
N ILE A 337 3.88 -2.52 -19.37
CA ILE A 337 3.94 -1.06 -19.32
C ILE A 337 5.34 -0.57 -19.74
N LEU A 338 6.41 -1.17 -19.22
CA LEU A 338 7.78 -0.81 -19.57
C LEU A 338 8.07 -1.03 -21.06
N LEU A 339 7.65 -2.17 -21.62
CA LEU A 339 7.80 -2.46 -23.05
C LEU A 339 7.11 -1.41 -23.92
N ARG A 340 5.89 -1.00 -23.57
CA ARG A 340 5.15 0.03 -24.31
C ARG A 340 5.80 1.40 -24.25
N GLN A 341 6.39 1.79 -23.12
CA GLN A 341 7.11 3.05 -22.98
C GLN A 341 8.38 3.08 -23.85
N HIS A 342 9.12 1.96 -23.90
CA HIS A 342 10.33 1.85 -24.72
C HIS A 342 10.02 1.94 -26.23
N HIS A 343 8.94 1.32 -26.69
CA HIS A 343 8.53 1.38 -28.10
C HIS A 343 7.87 2.71 -28.48
N GLY A 344 7.25 3.41 -27.55
CA GLY A 344 6.67 4.74 -27.76
C GLY A 344 7.73 5.85 -27.86
N GLY A 345 8.84 5.73 -27.15
CA GLY A 345 9.96 6.69 -27.18
C GLY A 345 10.83 6.64 -28.47
N LYS A 346 10.70 5.59 -29.26
CA LYS A 346 11.43 5.46 -30.56
C LYS A 346 10.66 6.06 -31.76
N ARG A 347 9.51 6.70 -31.54
CA ARG A 347 8.67 7.29 -32.60
C ARG A 347 8.56 8.83 -32.53
N LEU A 348 9.51 9.49 -31.86
CA LEU A 348 9.65 10.97 -31.93
C LEU A 348 11.00 11.36 -32.51
#